data_1632ee37bbfe135d098c9681cffbb8ca
#
_entry.id   1632ee37bbfe135d098c9681cffbb8ca
#
_cell.length_a   1.000
_cell.length_b   1.000
_cell.length_c   1.000
_cell.angle_alpha   90.00
_cell.angle_beta   90.00
_cell.angle_gamma   90.00
#
_symmetry.space_group_name_H-M   'P 1'
#
loop_
_entity.id
_entity.type
_entity.pdbx_description
1 polymer ?
#
loop_
_entity_poly.entity_id
_entity_poly.type
_entity_poly.pdbx_seq_one_letter_code
_entity_poly.pdbx_strand_id
1 'polypeptide(L)'
;SISQFFMNIYREEFTKRIQWGHPYWLITGIAGYKDLRFVDAYKMFLGIGPESRLSAPGKVDPEYAFRAAKIFDDLRLPIGRTVVMIPHSNSLKRIEETIWIKIVEELKRIGLLPVTNVGQNEEPIPGTASVSIPLEVIIPFVNLAGHVVSTRCGLADLVSNFENRLTVLYPDQVCFGRMHAYNFFSLRENGIVPDGKEIQELTIGGE
;
A
#
# COMPACT_ATOMS: atom_id res chain seq x y z
N SER A 1 -5.43 19.12 20.18
CA SER A 1 -4.68 19.28 21.44
C SER A 1 -4.28 17.92 21.98
N ILE A 2 -3.22 17.85 22.81
CA ILE A 2 -2.76 16.62 23.46
C ILE A 2 -3.92 15.96 24.25
N SER A 3 -4.80 16.73 24.86
CA SER A 3 -5.97 16.23 25.58
C SER A 3 -6.97 15.50 24.67
N GLN A 4 -7.17 15.99 23.46
CA GLN A 4 -8.06 15.36 22.49
C GLN A 4 -7.48 14.05 21.96
N PHE A 5 -6.15 13.98 21.89
CA PHE A 5 -5.42 12.78 21.58
C PHE A 5 -5.66 11.68 22.63
N PHE A 6 -5.52 11.98 23.92
CA PHE A 6 -5.78 11.01 24.97
C PHE A 6 -7.25 10.59 25.05
N MET A 7 -8.19 11.45 24.68
CA MET A 7 -9.61 11.10 24.59
C MET A 7 -9.94 10.16 23.42
N ASN A 8 -9.13 10.15 22.38
CA ASN A 8 -9.29 9.24 21.24
C ASN A 8 -8.64 7.87 21.46
N ILE A 9 -7.87 7.70 22.53
CA ILE A 9 -7.37 6.39 22.96
C ILE A 9 -8.41 5.75 23.85
N TYR A 10 -9.23 4.90 23.27
CA TYR A 10 -10.21 4.14 24.03
C TYR A 10 -9.57 2.90 24.64
N ARG A 11 -9.81 2.68 25.91
CA ARG A 11 -9.39 1.48 26.63
C ARG A 11 -10.63 0.72 27.09
N GLU A 12 -11.13 -0.13 26.22
CA GLU A 12 -12.12 -1.13 26.60
C GLU A 12 -11.42 -2.48 26.71
N GLU A 13 -11.59 -3.16 27.81
CA GLU A 13 -11.14 -4.55 28.04
C GLU A 13 -9.69 -4.84 27.62
N PHE A 14 -8.75 -3.99 28.03
CA PHE A 14 -7.32 -4.11 27.68
C PHE A 14 -6.96 -3.84 26.21
N THR A 15 -7.89 -3.45 25.36
CA THR A 15 -7.62 -3.10 23.97
C THR A 15 -7.45 -1.59 23.81
N LYS A 16 -6.30 -1.14 23.31
CA LYS A 16 -6.11 0.26 22.90
C LYS A 16 -6.68 0.44 21.50
N ARG A 17 -7.75 1.20 21.36
CA ARG A 17 -8.29 1.58 20.06
C ARG A 17 -7.84 3.00 19.73
N ILE A 18 -7.10 3.15 18.63
CA ILE A 18 -6.73 4.45 18.09
C ILE A 18 -7.75 4.81 17.02
N GLN A 19 -8.47 5.88 17.23
CA GLN A 19 -9.40 6.38 16.24
C GLN A 19 -8.64 7.24 15.21
N TRP A 20 -8.72 6.87 13.94
CA TRP A 20 -8.14 7.61 12.84
C TRP A 20 -8.69 9.04 12.77
N GLY A 21 -7.82 9.98 12.50
CA GLY A 21 -8.19 11.35 12.17
C GLY A 21 -7.53 12.44 13.03
N HIS A 22 -7.44 12.29 14.34
CA HIS A 22 -6.91 13.34 15.19
C HIS A 22 -5.43 13.23 15.59
N PRO A 23 -4.84 12.04 15.75
CA PRO A 23 -3.40 11.97 16.06
C PRO A 23 -2.49 12.08 14.85
N TYR A 24 -3.01 11.98 13.63
CA TYR A 24 -2.21 11.97 12.41
C TYR A 24 -1.32 13.22 12.26
N TRP A 25 -1.86 14.41 12.45
CA TRP A 25 -1.10 15.65 12.38
C TRP A 25 -0.05 15.77 13.50
N LEU A 26 -0.31 15.18 14.66
CA LEU A 26 0.65 15.17 15.77
C LEU A 26 1.79 14.20 15.46
N ILE A 27 1.48 12.99 14.98
CA ILE A 27 2.46 12.00 14.57
C ILE A 27 3.33 12.55 13.45
N THR A 28 2.73 13.18 12.46
CA THR A 28 3.44 13.78 11.34
C THR A 28 4.24 15.01 11.73
N GLY A 29 3.74 15.82 12.67
CA GLY A 29 4.49 16.92 13.25
C GLY A 29 5.71 16.44 14.03
N ILE A 30 5.58 15.40 14.85
CA ILE A 30 6.69 14.80 15.58
C ILE A 30 7.68 14.13 14.61
N ALA A 31 7.19 13.39 13.62
CA ALA A 31 8.01 12.77 12.60
C ALA A 31 8.84 13.80 11.83
N GLY A 32 8.19 14.87 11.35
CA GLY A 32 8.89 15.97 10.65
C GLY A 32 9.90 16.72 11.50
N TYR A 33 9.69 16.82 12.82
CA TYR A 33 10.62 17.47 13.74
C TYR A 33 11.83 16.61 14.07
N LYS A 34 11.66 15.28 14.10
CA LYS A 34 12.68 14.29 14.53
C LYS A 34 13.24 13.46 13.38
N ASP A 35 12.88 13.76 12.14
CA ASP A 35 13.19 12.93 10.96
C ASP A 35 12.81 11.45 11.16
N LEU A 36 11.72 11.22 11.90
CA LEU A 36 11.23 9.89 12.18
C LEU A 36 10.48 9.33 10.98
N ARG A 37 10.71 8.08 10.70
CA ARG A 37 9.92 7.32 9.73
C ARG A 37 8.50 7.11 10.24
N PHE A 38 7.58 6.83 9.34
CA PHE A 38 6.17 6.59 9.66
C PHE A 38 5.98 5.53 10.75
N VAL A 39 6.62 4.38 10.62
CA VAL A 39 6.50 3.28 11.59
C VAL A 39 7.12 3.63 12.93
N ASP A 40 8.26 4.33 12.95
CA ASP A 40 8.91 4.74 14.20
C ASP A 40 8.07 5.76 14.96
N ALA A 41 7.44 6.70 14.25
CA ALA A 41 6.50 7.64 14.84
C ALA A 41 5.32 6.90 15.51
N TYR A 42 4.77 5.86 14.86
CA TYR A 42 3.72 5.04 15.45
C TYR A 42 4.20 4.19 16.63
N LYS A 43 5.39 3.60 16.55
CA LYS A 43 5.97 2.85 17.67
C LYS A 43 6.11 3.74 18.91
N MET A 44 6.71 4.91 18.73
CA MET A 44 6.88 5.88 19.82
C MET A 44 5.53 6.29 20.41
N PHE A 45 4.55 6.52 19.57
CA PHE A 45 3.21 6.91 19.96
C PHE A 45 2.46 5.82 20.75
N LEU A 46 2.66 4.57 20.38
CA LEU A 46 2.07 3.42 21.03
C LEU A 46 2.85 2.95 22.26
N GLY A 47 4.02 3.53 22.53
CA GLY A 47 4.94 3.05 23.57
C GLY A 47 5.51 1.67 23.26
N ILE A 48 5.68 1.36 21.97
CA ILE A 48 6.31 0.11 21.51
C ILE A 48 7.81 0.35 21.36
N GLY A 49 8.64 -0.60 21.82
CA GLY A 49 10.11 -0.49 21.70
C GLY A 49 10.57 -0.33 20.24
N PRO A 50 11.60 0.48 19.98
CA PRO A 50 12.07 0.76 18.63
C PRO A 50 12.50 -0.50 17.86
N GLU A 51 13.05 -1.49 18.54
CA GLU A 51 13.49 -2.79 18.01
C GLU A 51 12.35 -3.75 17.70
N SER A 52 11.12 -3.43 18.08
CA SER A 52 9.96 -4.26 17.77
C SER A 52 9.77 -4.34 16.25
N ARG A 53 9.61 -5.56 15.75
CA ARG A 53 9.38 -5.82 14.32
C ARG A 53 7.90 -6.00 14.04
N LEU A 54 7.49 -5.63 12.83
CA LEU A 54 6.16 -5.97 12.32
C LEU A 54 6.15 -7.47 12.03
N SER A 55 5.13 -8.17 12.51
CA SER A 55 4.92 -9.57 12.11
C SER A 55 4.16 -9.61 10.78
N ALA A 56 4.53 -10.55 9.93
CA ALA A 56 3.76 -10.82 8.72
C ALA A 56 2.33 -11.23 9.10
N PRO A 57 1.33 -10.85 8.29
CA PRO A 57 0.00 -11.38 8.44
C PRO A 57 0.01 -12.91 8.40
N GLY A 58 -0.92 -13.54 9.11
CA GLY A 58 -1.03 -15.00 9.15
C GLY A 58 -1.31 -15.64 7.77
N LYS A 59 -1.39 -16.96 7.74
CA LYS A 59 -1.71 -17.70 6.52
C LYS A 59 -3.06 -17.27 5.97
N VAL A 60 -3.12 -17.20 4.64
CA VAL A 60 -4.37 -16.93 3.91
C VAL A 60 -5.33 -18.11 4.10
N ASP A 61 -6.60 -17.82 4.41
CA ASP A 61 -7.65 -18.83 4.49
C ASP A 61 -7.83 -19.48 3.10
N PRO A 62 -7.88 -20.82 3.04
CA PRO A 62 -8.13 -21.56 1.79
C PRO A 62 -9.42 -21.13 1.06
N GLU A 63 -10.46 -20.71 1.79
CA GLU A 63 -11.68 -20.18 1.18
C GLU A 63 -11.41 -18.94 0.33
N TYR A 64 -10.58 -18.00 0.84
CA TYR A 64 -10.22 -16.81 0.07
C TYR A 64 -9.34 -17.11 -1.13
N ALA A 65 -8.48 -18.13 -1.03
CA ALA A 65 -7.71 -18.59 -2.18
C ALA A 65 -8.63 -19.16 -3.28
N PHE A 66 -9.64 -19.95 -2.91
CA PHE A 66 -10.64 -20.48 -3.85
C PHE A 66 -11.44 -19.35 -4.51
N ARG A 67 -11.90 -18.38 -3.73
CA ARG A 67 -12.63 -17.20 -4.26
C ARG A 67 -11.79 -16.37 -5.22
N ALA A 68 -10.51 -16.17 -4.90
CA ALA A 68 -9.58 -15.46 -5.79
C ALA A 68 -9.39 -16.21 -7.11
N ALA A 69 -9.19 -17.55 -7.06
CA ALA A 69 -9.06 -18.37 -8.25
C ALA A 69 -10.31 -18.32 -9.13
N LYS A 70 -11.51 -18.31 -8.52
CA LYS A 70 -12.76 -18.16 -9.24
C LYS A 70 -12.85 -16.81 -9.97
N ILE A 71 -12.47 -15.69 -9.32
CA ILE A 71 -12.46 -14.36 -9.96
C ILE A 71 -11.49 -14.37 -11.16
N PHE A 72 -10.31 -15.01 -11.00
CA PHE A 72 -9.35 -15.14 -12.09
C PHE A 72 -9.90 -15.89 -13.29
N ASP A 73 -10.59 -17.00 -13.04
CA ASP A 73 -11.22 -17.82 -14.08
C ASP A 73 -12.39 -17.09 -14.76
N ASP A 74 -13.30 -16.50 -13.98
CA ASP A 74 -14.44 -15.74 -14.48
C ASP A 74 -14.00 -14.56 -15.39
N LEU A 75 -12.90 -13.91 -15.05
CA LEU A 75 -12.31 -12.81 -15.82
C LEU A 75 -11.30 -13.28 -16.88
N ARG A 76 -11.01 -14.57 -16.96
CA ARG A 76 -10.01 -15.17 -17.88
C ARG A 76 -8.64 -14.52 -17.77
N LEU A 77 -8.20 -14.24 -16.54
CA LEU A 77 -6.91 -13.61 -16.28
C LEU A 77 -5.77 -14.63 -16.35
N PRO A 78 -4.65 -14.34 -17.03
CA PRO A 78 -3.52 -15.25 -17.08
C PRO A 78 -2.74 -15.23 -15.76
N ILE A 79 -2.65 -16.40 -15.10
CA ILE A 79 -1.87 -16.57 -13.86
C ILE A 79 -0.40 -16.27 -14.12
N GLY A 80 0.24 -15.51 -13.22
CA GLY A 80 1.64 -15.11 -13.29
C GLY A 80 1.98 -14.08 -14.39
N ARG A 81 0.98 -13.67 -15.19
CA ARG A 81 1.14 -12.67 -16.26
C ARG A 81 0.15 -11.51 -16.16
N THR A 82 -0.64 -11.48 -15.11
CA THR A 82 -1.52 -10.35 -14.77
C THR A 82 -0.76 -9.36 -13.90
N VAL A 83 -0.98 -8.05 -14.12
CA VAL A 83 -0.44 -6.98 -13.29
C VAL A 83 -1.61 -6.23 -12.66
N VAL A 84 -1.69 -6.27 -11.34
CA VAL A 84 -2.70 -5.51 -10.60
C VAL A 84 -2.21 -4.09 -10.41
N MET A 85 -2.91 -3.13 -11.04
CA MET A 85 -2.62 -1.71 -10.91
C MET A 85 -3.45 -1.10 -9.79
N ILE A 86 -2.82 -0.38 -8.85
CA ILE A 86 -3.48 0.28 -7.72
C ILE A 86 -3.07 1.77 -7.73
N PRO A 87 -3.72 2.60 -8.57
CA PRO A 87 -3.29 3.98 -8.78
C PRO A 87 -3.72 4.94 -7.67
N HIS A 88 -4.70 4.56 -6.86
CA HIS A 88 -5.32 5.47 -5.91
C HIS A 88 -4.71 5.40 -4.50
N SER A 89 -4.52 6.56 -3.90
CA SER A 89 -4.07 6.72 -2.51
C SER A 89 -4.76 7.92 -1.88
N ASN A 90 -5.16 7.77 -0.62
CA ASN A 90 -5.77 8.87 0.14
C ASN A 90 -4.73 9.80 0.80
N SER A 91 -3.49 9.35 0.93
CA SER A 91 -2.44 10.04 1.68
C SER A 91 -1.44 10.78 0.79
N LEU A 92 -1.38 10.43 -0.49
CA LEU A 92 -0.43 10.99 -1.43
C LEU A 92 -1.13 11.69 -2.59
N LYS A 93 -0.44 12.67 -3.16
CA LYS A 93 -0.87 13.33 -4.40
C LYS A 93 -1.06 12.27 -5.49
N ARG A 94 -2.05 12.46 -6.34
CA ARG A 94 -2.26 11.59 -7.49
C ARG A 94 -1.09 11.70 -8.45
N ILE A 95 -0.61 10.54 -8.92
CA ILE A 95 0.31 10.45 -10.04
C ILE A 95 -0.48 10.74 -11.31
N GLU A 96 0.10 11.49 -12.22
CA GLU A 96 -0.54 11.87 -13.48
C GLU A 96 -0.97 10.65 -14.30
N GLU A 97 -2.16 10.72 -14.87
CA GLU A 97 -2.73 9.63 -15.67
C GLU A 97 -1.84 9.25 -16.85
N THR A 98 -1.18 10.23 -17.46
CA THR A 98 -0.22 10.01 -18.56
C THR A 98 0.93 9.07 -18.19
N ILE A 99 1.38 9.09 -16.95
CA ILE A 99 2.42 8.18 -16.44
C ILE A 99 1.85 6.76 -16.34
N TRP A 100 0.64 6.63 -15.80
CA TRP A 100 -0.02 5.34 -15.72
C TRP A 100 -0.28 4.72 -17.10
N ILE A 101 -0.70 5.52 -18.07
CA ILE A 101 -0.91 5.06 -19.46
C ILE A 101 0.39 4.51 -20.04
N LYS A 102 1.52 5.22 -19.87
CA LYS A 102 2.84 4.75 -20.36
C LYS A 102 3.24 3.42 -19.69
N ILE A 103 2.99 3.27 -18.39
CA ILE A 103 3.26 2.01 -17.68
C ILE A 103 2.39 0.88 -18.28
N VAL A 104 1.12 1.12 -18.52
CA VAL A 104 0.19 0.15 -19.10
C VAL A 104 0.65 -0.28 -20.50
N GLU A 105 1.05 0.67 -21.34
CA GLU A 105 1.55 0.39 -22.69
C GLU A 105 2.81 -0.48 -22.65
N GLU A 106 3.74 -0.16 -21.76
CA GLU A 106 4.98 -0.91 -21.62
C GLU A 106 4.73 -2.33 -21.08
N LEU A 107 3.85 -2.49 -20.09
CA LEU A 107 3.47 -3.81 -19.59
C LEU A 107 2.85 -4.68 -20.68
N LYS A 108 1.98 -4.11 -21.51
CA LYS A 108 1.39 -4.82 -22.66
C LYS A 108 2.45 -5.19 -23.69
N ARG A 109 3.40 -4.28 -23.97
CA ARG A 109 4.49 -4.53 -24.92
C ARG A 109 5.34 -5.73 -24.54
N ILE A 110 5.57 -5.96 -23.24
CA ILE A 110 6.30 -7.13 -22.73
C ILE A 110 5.41 -8.34 -22.48
N GLY A 111 4.14 -8.28 -22.90
CA GLY A 111 3.20 -9.40 -22.88
C GLY A 111 2.54 -9.66 -21.53
N LEU A 112 2.51 -8.67 -20.64
CA LEU A 112 1.74 -8.72 -19.41
C LEU A 112 0.33 -8.12 -19.61
N LEU A 113 -0.62 -8.55 -18.78
CA LEU A 113 -2.00 -8.06 -18.80
C LEU A 113 -2.25 -7.14 -17.59
N PRO A 114 -2.22 -5.80 -17.75
CA PRO A 114 -2.59 -4.90 -16.68
C PRO A 114 -4.11 -4.84 -16.47
N VAL A 115 -4.53 -4.90 -15.21
CA VAL A 115 -5.90 -4.68 -14.74
C VAL A 115 -5.88 -3.68 -13.60
N THR A 116 -6.86 -2.76 -13.55
CA THR A 116 -6.93 -1.77 -12.47
C THR A 116 -7.88 -2.24 -11.38
N ASN A 117 -7.36 -2.33 -10.14
CA ASN A 117 -8.21 -2.50 -8.97
C ASN A 117 -8.88 -1.17 -8.65
N VAL A 118 -10.21 -1.16 -8.74
CA VAL A 118 -11.04 0.03 -8.53
C VAL A 118 -11.89 -0.11 -7.27
N GLY A 119 -11.94 0.94 -6.49
CA GLY A 119 -12.90 1.10 -5.39
C GLY A 119 -14.23 1.67 -5.89
N GLN A 120 -15.11 1.95 -4.94
CA GLN A 120 -16.37 2.63 -5.24
C GLN A 120 -16.09 4.05 -5.78
N ASN A 121 -16.63 4.39 -6.95
CA ASN A 121 -16.45 5.67 -7.63
C ASN A 121 -15.02 5.96 -8.12
N GLU A 122 -14.20 4.94 -8.32
CA GLU A 122 -12.90 5.07 -8.97
C GLU A 122 -12.97 4.59 -10.41
N GLU A 123 -12.30 5.32 -11.31
CA GLU A 123 -12.19 4.94 -12.71
C GLU A 123 -10.91 4.12 -12.95
N PRO A 124 -10.96 3.12 -13.83
CA PRO A 124 -9.77 2.38 -14.20
C PRO A 124 -8.81 3.23 -15.03
N ILE A 125 -7.53 2.89 -14.99
CA ILE A 125 -6.53 3.49 -15.88
C ILE A 125 -6.93 3.19 -17.33
N PRO A 126 -6.91 4.20 -18.22
CA PRO A 126 -7.23 4.00 -19.64
C PRO A 126 -6.41 2.84 -20.24
N GLY A 127 -7.12 1.96 -20.96
CA GLY A 127 -6.50 0.79 -21.59
C GLY A 127 -6.39 -0.44 -20.67
N THR A 128 -6.89 -0.41 -19.44
CA THR A 128 -6.99 -1.59 -18.59
C THR A 128 -8.44 -2.02 -18.39
N ALA A 129 -8.65 -3.30 -18.05
CA ALA A 129 -9.92 -3.74 -17.50
C ALA A 129 -10.01 -3.37 -16.01
N SER A 130 -11.21 -3.00 -15.56
CA SER A 130 -11.47 -2.79 -14.13
C SER A 130 -11.73 -4.11 -13.42
N VAL A 131 -11.17 -4.23 -12.22
CA VAL A 131 -11.49 -5.33 -11.29
C VAL A 131 -11.80 -4.71 -9.94
N SER A 132 -12.81 -5.21 -9.25
CA SER A 132 -13.09 -4.82 -7.86
C SER A 132 -12.79 -6.02 -6.97
N ILE A 133 -11.66 -5.98 -6.30
CA ILE A 133 -11.17 -7.11 -5.51
C ILE A 133 -11.54 -6.87 -4.04
N PRO A 134 -12.36 -7.73 -3.43
CA PRO A 134 -12.65 -7.65 -2.01
C PRO A 134 -11.37 -7.77 -1.18
N LEU A 135 -11.27 -6.99 -0.09
CA LEU A 135 -10.05 -6.89 0.71
C LEU A 135 -9.58 -8.26 1.24
N GLU A 136 -10.51 -9.12 1.62
CA GLU A 136 -10.21 -10.46 2.14
C GLU A 136 -9.61 -11.41 1.10
N VAL A 137 -9.81 -11.15 -0.20
CA VAL A 137 -9.25 -11.99 -1.28
C VAL A 137 -8.08 -11.32 -2.01
N ILE A 138 -7.70 -10.08 -1.64
CA ILE A 138 -6.66 -9.33 -2.34
C ILE A 138 -5.31 -10.07 -2.35
N ILE A 139 -4.92 -10.66 -1.23
CA ILE A 139 -3.65 -11.37 -1.09
C ILE A 139 -3.57 -12.57 -2.03
N PRO A 140 -4.48 -13.56 -1.96
CA PRO A 140 -4.43 -14.68 -2.91
C PRO A 140 -4.62 -14.23 -4.35
N PHE A 141 -5.37 -13.17 -4.60
CA PHE A 141 -5.54 -12.62 -5.95
C PHE A 141 -4.21 -12.09 -6.51
N VAL A 142 -3.47 -11.26 -5.76
CA VAL A 142 -2.18 -10.73 -6.24
C VAL A 142 -1.10 -11.79 -6.35
N ASN A 143 -1.17 -12.84 -5.54
CA ASN A 143 -0.26 -13.99 -5.67
C ASN A 143 -0.51 -14.75 -6.99
N LEU A 144 -1.78 -14.92 -7.39
CA LEU A 144 -2.13 -15.49 -8.70
C LEU A 144 -1.71 -14.57 -9.85
N ALA A 145 -1.89 -13.26 -9.69
CA ALA A 145 -1.46 -12.28 -10.68
C ALA A 145 0.05 -12.28 -10.89
N GLY A 146 0.81 -12.39 -9.82
CA GLY A 146 2.25 -12.43 -9.78
C GLY A 146 2.92 -11.05 -9.72
N HIS A 147 2.23 -9.98 -10.15
CA HIS A 147 2.77 -8.62 -10.21
C HIS A 147 1.78 -7.59 -9.68
N VAL A 148 2.28 -6.60 -8.95
CA VAL A 148 1.51 -5.44 -8.48
C VAL A 148 2.30 -4.16 -8.79
N VAL A 149 1.62 -3.15 -9.35
CA VAL A 149 2.14 -1.78 -9.48
C VAL A 149 1.19 -0.86 -8.74
N SER A 150 1.65 -0.19 -7.72
CA SER A 150 0.81 0.56 -6.79
C SER A 150 1.37 1.95 -6.49
N THR A 151 0.51 2.94 -6.34
CA THR A 151 0.87 4.10 -5.52
C THR A 151 0.98 3.65 -4.07
N ARG A 152 1.86 4.28 -3.28
CA ARG A 152 1.97 3.97 -1.86
C ARG A 152 0.63 4.17 -1.14
N CYS A 153 0.05 3.10 -0.67
CA CYS A 153 -1.24 3.08 0.01
C CYS A 153 -1.33 1.87 0.98
N GLY A 154 -2.40 1.76 1.75
CA GLY A 154 -2.58 0.64 2.68
C GLY A 154 -2.62 -0.74 2.02
N LEU A 155 -3.08 -0.85 0.77
CA LEU A 155 -3.00 -2.11 0.01
C LEU A 155 -1.55 -2.47 -0.32
N ALA A 156 -0.70 -1.49 -0.64
CA ALA A 156 0.73 -1.74 -0.86
C ALA A 156 1.40 -2.30 0.40
N ASP A 157 1.05 -1.80 1.59
CA ASP A 157 1.53 -2.36 2.86
C ASP A 157 1.12 -3.82 3.02
N LEU A 158 -0.17 -4.10 2.76
CA LEU A 158 -0.72 -5.43 2.93
C LEU A 158 -0.05 -6.44 1.99
N VAL A 159 0.06 -6.13 0.69
CA VAL A 159 0.58 -7.06 -0.32
C VAL A 159 2.11 -7.16 -0.30
N SER A 160 2.82 -6.22 0.35
CA SER A 160 4.28 -6.24 0.44
C SER A 160 4.83 -7.45 1.18
N ASN A 161 4.02 -8.13 1.99
CA ASN A 161 4.43 -9.28 2.80
C ASN A 161 4.19 -10.65 2.14
N PHE A 162 3.73 -10.68 0.87
CA PHE A 162 3.32 -11.92 0.21
C PHE A 162 4.10 -12.20 -1.09
N GLU A 163 3.87 -13.38 -1.68
CA GLU A 163 4.58 -13.91 -2.85
C GLU A 163 4.14 -13.23 -4.16
N ASN A 164 4.40 -11.95 -4.29
CA ASN A 164 4.18 -11.22 -5.54
C ASN A 164 5.37 -10.29 -5.79
N ARG A 165 5.57 -9.86 -7.02
CA ARG A 165 6.49 -8.78 -7.36
C ARG A 165 5.77 -7.45 -7.18
N LEU A 166 6.32 -6.56 -6.37
CA LEU A 166 5.70 -5.30 -6.03
C LEU A 166 6.57 -4.13 -6.51
N THR A 167 5.96 -3.25 -7.29
CA THR A 167 6.53 -1.94 -7.62
C THR A 167 5.67 -0.86 -6.96
N VAL A 168 6.27 0.00 -6.14
CA VAL A 168 5.58 1.09 -5.46
C VAL A 168 6.06 2.42 -6.01
N LEU A 169 5.11 3.26 -6.40
CA LEU A 169 5.34 4.58 -6.96
C LEU A 169 5.05 5.64 -5.90
N TYR A 170 5.99 6.55 -5.74
CA TYR A 170 5.88 7.70 -4.85
C TYR A 170 5.85 8.97 -5.70
N PRO A 171 4.81 9.81 -5.62
CA PRO A 171 4.86 11.13 -6.23
C PRO A 171 5.96 11.94 -5.56
N ASP A 172 6.64 12.80 -6.33
CA ASP A 172 7.53 13.81 -5.76
C ASP A 172 6.70 14.84 -5.01
N GLN A 173 6.51 14.58 -3.75
CA GLN A 173 5.69 15.35 -2.84
C GLN A 173 6.42 15.52 -1.52
N VAL A 174 6.51 16.75 -1.06
CA VAL A 174 6.92 17.03 0.31
C VAL A 174 5.73 16.76 1.23
N CYS A 175 5.90 15.76 2.07
CA CYS A 175 4.98 15.41 3.15
C CYS A 175 5.51 16.03 4.45
N PHE A 176 4.64 16.27 5.39
CA PHE A 176 4.92 16.56 6.79
C PHE A 176 6.28 17.21 7.11
N GLY A 177 6.32 18.52 7.01
CA GLY A 177 7.52 19.30 7.28
C GLY A 177 8.43 19.46 6.07
N ARG A 178 9.50 18.67 5.98
CA ARG A 178 10.48 18.75 4.88
C ARG A 178 10.77 17.40 4.24
N MET A 179 10.10 16.33 4.68
CA MET A 179 10.36 15.00 4.18
C MET A 179 9.59 14.73 2.88
N HIS A 180 10.26 14.23 1.87
CA HIS A 180 9.61 13.69 0.68
C HIS A 180 8.81 12.43 1.00
N ALA A 181 7.75 12.19 0.23
CA ALA A 181 6.86 11.04 0.42
C ALA A 181 7.62 9.71 0.49
N TYR A 182 8.62 9.53 -0.36
CA TYR A 182 9.48 8.35 -0.34
C TYR A 182 10.17 8.18 1.03
N ASN A 183 10.83 9.21 1.53
CA ASN A 183 11.61 9.12 2.77
C ASN A 183 10.73 8.82 3.99
N PHE A 184 9.49 9.30 3.98
CA PHE A 184 8.57 9.10 5.09
C PHE A 184 7.84 7.76 5.02
N PHE A 185 7.43 7.34 3.84
CA PHE A 185 6.53 6.21 3.62
C PHE A 185 7.19 4.97 2.99
N SER A 186 8.48 4.98 2.65
CA SER A 186 9.13 3.82 2.04
C SER A 186 8.83 2.53 2.82
N LEU A 187 8.37 1.51 2.13
CA LEU A 187 8.04 0.22 2.73
C LEU A 187 9.30 -0.46 3.29
N ARG A 188 10.38 -0.37 2.55
CA ARG A 188 11.67 -0.96 2.92
C ARG A 188 12.28 -0.25 4.13
N GLU A 189 12.37 1.07 4.05
CA GLU A 189 12.95 1.89 5.11
C GLU A 189 12.15 1.84 6.41
N ASN A 190 10.85 1.62 6.34
CA ASN A 190 9.99 1.43 7.51
C ASN A 190 9.98 -0.02 8.02
N GLY A 191 10.72 -0.94 7.41
CA GLY A 191 10.77 -2.34 7.83
C GLY A 191 9.44 -3.08 7.67
N ILE A 192 8.60 -2.63 6.73
CA ILE A 192 7.31 -3.28 6.42
C ILE A 192 7.53 -4.51 5.55
N VAL A 193 8.55 -4.46 4.70
CA VAL A 193 8.91 -5.54 3.79
C VAL A 193 9.74 -6.59 4.51
N PRO A 194 9.40 -7.88 4.42
CA PRO A 194 10.22 -8.96 4.97
C PRO A 194 11.62 -9.00 4.36
N ASP A 195 12.60 -9.45 5.16
CA ASP A 195 13.96 -9.66 4.68
C ASP A 195 13.97 -10.61 3.47
N GLY A 196 14.74 -10.24 2.44
CA GLY A 196 14.88 -11.04 1.22
C GLY A 196 13.77 -10.89 0.18
N LYS A 197 12.69 -10.16 0.48
CA LYS A 197 11.67 -9.86 -0.53
C LYS A 197 12.15 -8.79 -1.51
N GLU A 198 12.04 -9.10 -2.79
CA GLU A 198 12.31 -8.15 -3.87
C GLU A 198 11.12 -7.21 -4.08
N ILE A 199 11.34 -5.92 -3.83
CA ILE A 199 10.41 -4.85 -4.20
C ILE A 199 11.16 -3.74 -4.92
N GLN A 200 10.45 -3.02 -5.78
CA GLN A 200 10.93 -1.78 -6.39
C GLN A 200 10.14 -0.60 -5.81
N GLU A 201 10.86 0.43 -5.39
CA GLU A 201 10.29 1.68 -4.91
C GLU A 201 10.86 2.82 -5.76
N LEU A 202 9.98 3.56 -6.44
CA LEU A 202 10.34 4.56 -7.43
C LEU A 202 9.68 5.91 -7.10
N THR A 203 10.45 6.98 -7.16
CA THR A 203 9.91 8.35 -7.09
C THR A 203 9.57 8.82 -8.48
N ILE A 204 8.37 9.37 -8.66
CA ILE A 204 7.85 9.86 -9.93
C ILE A 204 7.68 11.38 -9.83
N GLY A 205 8.27 12.12 -10.78
CA GLY A 205 8.06 13.55 -10.92
C GLY A 205 9.11 14.41 -10.23
N GLY A 206 10.39 14.06 -10.34
CA GLY A 206 11.50 15.00 -10.12
C GLY A 206 12.08 15.39 -11.47
N GLU A 207 12.16 16.71 -11.78
CA GLU A 207 13.08 17.20 -12.81
C GLU A 207 14.53 17.08 -12.32
#